data_aa4be7d4a19bebc67f1b80ea1a6b0cfe
#
_entry.id   aa4be7d4a19bebc67f1b80ea1a6b0cfe
#
_cell.length_a   1.000
_cell.length_b   1.000
_cell.length_c   1.000
_cell.angle_alpha   90.00
_cell.angle_beta   90.00
_cell.angle_gamma   90.00
#
_symmetry.space_group_name_H-M   'P 1'
#
loop_
_entity.id
_entity.type
_entity.pdbx_description
1 polymer ?
#
loop_
_entity_poly.entity_id
_entity_poly.type
_entity_poly.pdbx_seq_one_letter_code
_entity_poly.pdbx_strand_id
1 'polypeptide(L)'
;MFVSKKKYENTVSQKTQVISSQREYQKPQHYATMPAMIQKKKNDTGIPDSLKQNIENRSGFSMDDVKVQYHSNKPAQLQALAYTQGTNIYIVSGQEKHLMHELVHVVQQKQGIVKPTMTINGVGVNNDTALEKEADNGYIRT
;
A
#
# COMPACT_ATOMS: atom_id res chain seq x y z
N MET A 1 9.17 -0.24 11.44
CA MET A 1 9.03 0.96 10.69
C MET A 1 10.01 1.01 9.55
N PHE A 2 9.54 1.40 8.36
CA PHE A 2 10.38 1.56 7.21
C PHE A 2 10.51 3.03 6.87
N VAL A 3 11.68 3.45 6.45
CA VAL A 3 11.90 4.81 6.05
C VAL A 3 12.42 4.79 4.63
N SER A 4 11.76 5.49 3.71
CA SER A 4 12.16 5.52 2.33
C SER A 4 12.60 6.90 1.95
N LYS A 5 13.85 7.03 1.50
CA LYS A 5 14.32 8.30 1.11
C LYS A 5 14.41 8.43 -0.36
N LYS A 6 14.34 7.33 -1.10
CA LYS A 6 14.47 7.42 -2.46
C LYS A 6 13.22 7.65 -3.16
N LYS A 7 13.18 8.04 -4.32
CA LYS A 7 12.03 8.20 -5.01
C LYS A 7 11.60 6.97 -5.59
N TYR A 8 10.41 6.58 -5.61
CA TYR A 8 9.96 5.37 -6.18
C TYR A 8 9.25 5.75 -7.41
N GLU A 9 9.57 5.14 -8.48
CA GLU A 9 8.97 5.50 -9.63
C GLU A 9 7.90 4.64 -9.93
N ASN A 10 6.86 4.67 -9.68
CA ASN A 10 5.88 3.82 -9.84
C ASN A 10 5.13 3.91 -10.93
N THR A 11 5.10 3.63 -11.59
CA THR A 11 4.46 3.70 -12.59
C THR A 11 3.35 3.03 -12.81
N VAL A 12 3.18 2.34 -12.80
CA VAL A 12 2.29 1.62 -13.07
C VAL A 12 1.18 1.39 -13.32
N SER A 13 0.97 1.36 -13.71
CA SER A 13 0.07 0.90 -14.16
C SER A 13 -0.97 0.34 -13.77
N GLN A 14 -1.22 0.33 -13.07
CA GLN A 14 -2.18 -0.28 -12.57
C GLN A 14 -3.39 -0.09 -13.20
N LYS A 15 -3.55 0.55 -13.93
CA LYS A 15 -4.68 0.83 -14.40
C LYS A 15 -5.38 -0.15 -15.00
N THR A 16 -4.94 -0.98 -15.40
CA THR A 16 -5.59 -1.81 -16.06
C THR A 16 -6.47 -2.72 -15.58
N GLN A 17 -6.29 -3.43 -14.94
CA GLN A 17 -7.07 -4.43 -14.56
C GLN A 17 -8.38 -4.22 -14.14
N VAL A 18 -8.70 -3.35 -13.71
CA VAL A 18 -9.90 -3.18 -13.19
C VAL A 18 -10.97 -3.44 -14.04
N ILE A 19 -10.93 -3.19 -15.14
CA ILE A 19 -11.91 -3.41 -15.92
C ILE A 19 -12.38 -4.65 -16.13
N SER A 20 -11.64 -5.45 -16.33
CA SER A 20 -12.08 -6.69 -16.61
C SER A 20 -13.04 -7.15 -15.73
N SER A 21 -12.99 -6.84 -14.63
CA SER A 21 -13.82 -7.45 -13.80
C SER A 21 -15.20 -7.14 -14.03
N GLN A 22 -15.49 -6.19 -14.43
CA GLN A 22 -16.77 -5.96 -14.52
C GLN A 22 -17.42 -6.61 -15.53
N ARG A 23 -16.85 -6.97 -16.44
CA ARG A 23 -17.48 -7.56 -17.34
C ARG A 23 -18.09 -8.75 -17.03
N GLU A 24 -17.55 -9.55 -16.55
CA GLU A 24 -18.09 -10.77 -16.34
C GLU A 24 -19.16 -10.67 -15.46
N TYR A 25 -19.36 -9.73 -14.93
CA TYR A 25 -20.22 -9.68 -14.02
C TYR A 25 -21.56 -9.67 -14.46
N GLN A 26 -21.85 -9.44 -15.48
CA GLN A 26 -23.09 -9.44 -15.81
C GLN A 26 -23.76 -10.59 -16.15
N LYS A 27 -23.32 -11.52 -16.31
CA LYS A 27 -23.96 -12.64 -16.63
C LYS A 27 -25.02 -13.12 -15.86
N PRO A 28 -25.13 -13.05 -14.87
CA PRO A 28 -26.05 -13.66 -14.05
C PRO A 28 -27.37 -13.20 -14.13
N GLN A 29 -27.96 -13.23 -15.01
CA GLN A 29 -29.16 -12.89 -15.00
C GLN A 29 -30.09 -13.56 -14.16
N HIS A 30 -29.94 -14.67 -13.98
CA HIS A 30 -30.96 -15.33 -13.21
C HIS A 30 -30.87 -14.85 -11.86
N TYR A 31 -29.99 -14.14 -11.56
CA TYR A 31 -29.96 -13.74 -10.29
C TYR A 31 -30.89 -12.75 -10.00
N ALA A 32 -31.65 -12.50 -10.74
CA ALA A 32 -32.56 -11.62 -10.43
C ALA A 32 -33.05 -11.71 -9.15
N THR A 33 -33.02 -12.76 -8.71
CA THR A 33 -33.59 -12.87 -7.47
C THR A 33 -32.77 -12.39 -6.52
N MET A 34 -31.65 -12.24 -6.70
CA MET A 34 -30.84 -11.92 -5.80
C MET A 34 -31.01 -10.69 -5.26
N PRO A 35 -30.93 -10.53 -4.34
CA PRO A 35 -31.12 -9.46 -3.61
C PRO A 35 -30.31 -8.47 -3.90
N ALA A 36 -29.58 -8.80 -4.25
CA ALA A 36 -28.79 -7.95 -4.57
C ALA A 36 -28.22 -6.92 -4.06
N MET A 37 -28.09 -6.75 -3.28
CA MET A 37 -27.50 -5.80 -2.78
C MET A 37 -26.21 -6.00 -2.44
N ILE A 38 -25.24 -5.98 -3.11
CA ILE A 38 -23.98 -6.11 -2.76
C ILE A 38 -23.53 -4.80 -2.40
N GLN A 39 -23.24 -4.53 -1.26
CA GLN A 39 -22.80 -3.30 -0.93
C GLN A 39 -21.36 -3.24 -0.91
N LYS A 40 -20.66 -2.45 -1.59
CA LYS A 40 -19.29 -2.38 -1.59
C LYS A 40 -18.79 -1.69 -0.39
N LYS A 41 -17.78 -2.13 0.24
CA LYS A 41 -17.26 -1.54 1.38
C LYS A 41 -16.57 -0.28 1.02
N LYS A 42 -16.75 0.77 1.72
CA LYS A 42 -16.13 2.01 1.40
C LYS A 42 -14.66 1.96 1.65
N ASN A 43 -13.87 2.56 0.79
CA ASN A 43 -12.42 2.59 0.95
C ASN A 43 -12.04 3.86 1.68
N ASP A 44 -11.76 3.76 2.99
CA ASP A 44 -11.36 4.88 3.77
C ASP A 44 -9.87 4.90 4.01
N THR A 45 -9.09 4.17 3.28
CA THR A 45 -7.68 4.05 3.58
C THR A 45 -6.85 5.21 3.07
N GLY A 46 -7.28 5.88 2.05
CA GLY A 46 -6.47 6.87 1.37
C GLY A 46 -5.71 6.26 0.20
N ILE A 47 -5.80 4.95 0.00
CA ILE A 47 -5.17 4.31 -1.14
C ILE A 47 -6.14 4.35 -2.29
N PRO A 48 -5.73 4.73 -3.49
CA PRO A 48 -6.64 4.70 -4.63
C PRO A 48 -7.20 3.29 -4.81
N ASP A 49 -8.46 3.16 -5.16
CA ASP A 49 -9.13 1.88 -5.24
C ASP A 49 -8.38 0.85 -6.08
N SER A 50 -7.92 1.23 -7.26
CA SER A 50 -7.30 0.25 -8.11
C SER A 50 -5.97 -0.22 -7.54
N LEU A 51 -5.23 0.67 -6.89
CA LEU A 51 -3.97 0.28 -6.31
C LEU A 51 -4.22 -0.61 -5.10
N LYS A 52 -5.24 -0.30 -4.31
CA LYS A 52 -5.58 -1.12 -3.17
C LYS A 52 -5.90 -2.52 -3.62
N GLN A 53 -6.72 -2.64 -4.65
CA GLN A 53 -7.10 -3.93 -5.12
C GLN A 53 -5.90 -4.70 -5.68
N ASN A 54 -5.02 -4.02 -6.37
CA ASN A 54 -3.85 -4.67 -6.93
C ASN A 54 -2.97 -5.24 -5.82
N ILE A 55 -2.73 -4.48 -4.77
CA ILE A 55 -1.89 -4.95 -3.70
C ILE A 55 -2.56 -6.08 -2.93
N GLU A 56 -3.86 -5.99 -2.73
CA GLU A 56 -4.58 -7.06 -2.02
C GLU A 56 -4.54 -8.34 -2.83
N ASN A 57 -4.71 -8.26 -4.13
CA ASN A 57 -4.71 -9.45 -4.94
C ASN A 57 -3.33 -10.08 -4.99
N ARG A 58 -2.29 -9.27 -5.03
CA ARG A 58 -0.95 -9.84 -5.14
C ARG A 58 -0.43 -10.34 -3.80
N SER A 59 -0.80 -9.71 -2.72
CA SER A 59 -0.25 -10.09 -1.43
C SER A 59 -1.10 -11.07 -0.65
N GLY A 60 -2.38 -11.07 -0.94
CA GLY A 60 -3.30 -11.90 -0.16
C GLY A 60 -3.69 -11.26 1.16
N PHE A 61 -3.22 -10.06 1.45
CA PHE A 61 -3.59 -9.38 2.67
C PHE A 61 -4.58 -8.27 2.38
N SER A 62 -5.51 -8.06 3.26
CA SER A 62 -6.43 -6.94 3.13
C SER A 62 -5.69 -5.68 3.48
N MET A 63 -5.96 -4.60 2.80
CA MET A 63 -5.40 -3.30 3.11
C MET A 63 -6.45 -2.41 3.78
N ASP A 64 -7.54 -2.98 4.23
CA ASP A 64 -8.61 -2.17 4.82
C ASP A 64 -8.18 -1.44 6.07
N ASP A 65 -7.17 -1.93 6.77
CA ASP A 65 -6.74 -1.31 7.99
C ASP A 65 -5.63 -0.28 7.77
N VAL A 66 -5.26 -0.04 6.54
CA VAL A 66 -4.20 0.90 6.25
C VAL A 66 -4.74 2.32 6.26
N LYS A 67 -3.93 3.25 6.74
CA LYS A 67 -4.32 4.65 6.70
C LYS A 67 -3.17 5.43 6.12
N VAL A 68 -3.43 6.20 5.08
CA VAL A 68 -2.40 7.00 4.45
C VAL A 68 -2.59 8.43 4.90
N GLN A 69 -1.53 9.01 5.49
CA GLN A 69 -1.58 10.37 5.96
C GLN A 69 -0.80 11.20 4.97
N TYR A 70 -1.50 11.91 4.11
CA TYR A 70 -0.85 12.77 3.14
C TYR A 70 -0.50 14.11 3.78
N HIS A 71 0.43 14.82 3.22
CA HIS A 71 0.82 16.12 3.70
C HIS A 71 1.31 16.08 5.15
N SER A 72 2.02 15.04 5.51
CA SER A 72 2.44 14.84 6.86
C SER A 72 3.81 15.46 7.12
N ASN A 73 4.04 15.96 8.31
CA ASN A 73 5.32 16.48 8.68
C ASN A 73 6.14 15.42 9.37
N LYS A 74 5.58 14.27 9.65
CA LYS A 74 6.28 13.24 10.39
C LYS A 74 7.49 12.67 9.69
N PRO A 75 7.45 12.46 8.38
CA PRO A 75 8.62 11.88 7.73
C PRO A 75 9.87 12.75 7.89
N ALA A 76 9.71 14.06 7.92
CA ALA A 76 10.86 14.94 8.04
C ALA A 76 11.58 14.69 9.36
N GLN A 77 10.89 14.29 10.40
CA GLN A 77 11.50 14.05 11.68
C GLN A 77 12.37 12.82 11.63
N LEU A 78 12.17 11.95 10.64
CA LEU A 78 12.98 10.77 10.45
C LEU A 78 13.87 10.92 9.22
N GLN A 79 13.99 12.16 8.71
CA GLN A 79 14.85 12.42 7.56
C GLN A 79 14.41 11.64 6.35
N ALA A 80 13.13 11.54 6.13
CA ALA A 80 12.55 10.77 5.04
C ALA A 80 11.50 11.55 4.30
N LEU A 81 11.12 11.09 3.11
CA LEU A 81 10.06 11.68 2.33
C LEU A 81 8.74 10.96 2.58
N ALA A 82 8.84 9.75 3.06
CA ALA A 82 7.68 8.96 3.41
C ALA A 82 8.14 7.83 4.31
N TYR A 83 7.26 7.27 5.08
CA TYR A 83 7.61 6.06 5.81
C TYR A 83 6.36 5.31 6.23
N THR A 84 6.55 4.06 6.60
CA THR A 84 5.47 3.19 7.02
C THR A 84 5.73 2.71 8.43
N GLN A 85 4.71 2.74 9.25
CA GLN A 85 4.83 2.20 10.58
C GLN A 85 3.60 1.36 10.82
N GLY A 86 3.73 0.06 10.79
CA GLY A 86 2.59 -0.85 10.89
C GLY A 86 1.69 -0.69 9.70
N THR A 87 0.48 -0.21 9.92
CA THR A 87 -0.46 0.00 8.84
C THR A 87 -0.65 1.48 8.54
N ASN A 88 0.19 2.33 9.13
CA ASN A 88 0.09 3.75 8.85
C ASN A 88 1.20 4.18 7.90
N ILE A 89 0.83 4.94 6.89
CA ILE A 89 1.77 5.45 5.92
C ILE A 89 1.74 6.96 6.03
N TYR A 90 2.92 7.58 6.14
CA TYR A 90 3.00 9.03 6.24
C TYR A 90 3.78 9.55 5.05
N ILE A 91 3.23 10.52 4.34
CA ILE A 91 3.82 11.02 3.12
C ILE A 91 3.92 12.54 3.17
N VAL A 92 5.09 13.07 2.84
CA VAL A 92 5.28 14.49 2.79
C VAL A 92 4.53 15.05 1.60
N SER A 93 4.09 16.28 1.70
CA SER A 93 3.35 16.90 0.62
C SER A 93 4.13 16.82 -0.68
N GLY A 94 3.49 16.44 -1.72
CA GLY A 94 4.12 16.33 -3.04
C GLY A 94 4.89 15.06 -3.27
N GLN A 95 4.93 14.16 -2.30
CA GLN A 95 5.68 12.93 -2.44
C GLN A 95 4.80 11.71 -2.59
N GLU A 96 3.60 11.88 -3.14
CA GLU A 96 2.67 10.80 -3.29
C GLU A 96 3.19 9.66 -4.17
N LYS A 97 4.21 9.93 -4.99
CA LYS A 97 4.73 8.89 -5.84
C LYS A 97 5.37 7.79 -5.03
N HIS A 98 5.61 8.00 -3.75
CA HIS A 98 6.20 6.96 -2.94
C HIS A 98 5.16 5.98 -2.37
N LEU A 99 3.89 6.19 -2.67
CA LEU A 99 2.84 5.36 -2.05
C LEU A 99 3.01 3.88 -2.33
N MET A 100 3.32 3.50 -3.56
CA MET A 100 3.46 2.08 -3.87
C MET A 100 4.61 1.48 -3.09
N HIS A 101 5.71 2.19 -2.98
CA HIS A 101 6.86 1.74 -2.23
C HIS A 101 6.44 1.49 -0.77
N GLU A 102 5.68 2.40 -0.19
CA GLU A 102 5.26 2.25 1.19
C GLU A 102 4.26 1.12 1.36
N LEU A 103 3.43 0.86 0.35
CA LEU A 103 2.48 -0.23 0.47
C LEU A 103 3.20 -1.58 0.47
N VAL A 104 4.31 -1.71 -0.25
CA VAL A 104 5.07 -2.94 -0.19
C VAL A 104 5.60 -3.12 1.23
N HIS A 105 6.01 -2.04 1.88
CA HIS A 105 6.48 -2.14 3.25
C HIS A 105 5.34 -2.56 4.21
N VAL A 106 4.12 -2.14 3.94
CA VAL A 106 2.99 -2.59 4.75
C VAL A 106 2.86 -4.10 4.62
N VAL A 107 2.99 -4.62 3.41
CA VAL A 107 2.88 -6.05 3.19
C VAL A 107 4.02 -6.76 3.92
N GLN A 108 5.23 -6.22 3.83
CA GLN A 108 6.37 -6.84 4.50
C GLN A 108 6.15 -6.87 6.02
N GLN A 109 5.55 -5.83 6.58
CA GLN A 109 5.26 -5.84 7.99
C GLN A 109 4.16 -6.85 8.32
N LYS A 110 3.16 -7.00 7.47
CA LYS A 110 2.12 -7.97 7.70
C LYS A 110 2.67 -9.40 7.56
N GLN A 111 3.72 -9.56 6.78
CA GLN A 111 4.35 -10.86 6.64
C GLN A 111 5.29 -11.16 7.81
N GLY A 112 5.52 -10.19 8.67
CA GLY A 112 6.33 -10.42 9.85
C GLY A 112 7.83 -10.47 9.60
N ILE A 113 8.30 -9.94 8.48
CA ILE A 113 9.71 -10.04 8.18
C ILE A 113 10.50 -8.79 8.48
N VAL A 114 9.88 -7.80 9.09
CA VAL A 114 10.54 -6.55 9.36
C VAL A 114 11.04 -6.48 10.78
N LYS A 115 12.29 -6.09 10.99
CA LYS A 115 12.84 -5.93 12.30
C LYS A 115 13.58 -4.62 12.35
N PRO A 116 13.69 -3.98 13.49
CA PRO A 116 14.45 -2.74 13.56
C PRO A 116 15.91 -3.00 13.30
N THR A 117 16.54 -2.19 12.47
CA THR A 117 17.96 -2.32 12.19
C THR A 117 18.71 -1.10 12.65
N MET A 118 18.04 -0.03 13.00
CA MET A 118 18.70 1.18 13.47
C MET A 118 17.69 2.00 14.24
N THR A 119 18.13 3.09 14.83
CA THR A 119 17.25 3.96 15.58
C THR A 119 17.46 5.39 15.11
N ILE A 120 16.37 6.11 14.90
CA ILE A 120 16.44 7.50 14.55
C ILE A 120 15.54 8.23 15.54
N ASN A 121 16.11 9.16 16.27
CA ASN A 121 15.39 9.92 17.28
C ASN A 121 14.61 9.01 18.24
N GLY A 122 15.23 7.92 18.64
CA GLY A 122 14.60 7.00 19.58
C GLY A 122 13.60 6.04 18.99
N VAL A 123 13.39 6.08 17.69
CA VAL A 123 12.39 5.23 17.05
C VAL A 123 13.11 4.14 16.29
N GLY A 124 12.72 2.90 16.49
CA GLY A 124 13.31 1.78 15.76
C GLY A 124 12.90 1.83 14.31
N VAL A 125 13.87 1.71 13.41
CA VAL A 125 13.64 1.84 11.99
C VAL A 125 14.31 0.69 11.28
N ASN A 126 13.70 0.17 10.24
CA ASN A 126 14.29 -0.85 9.41
C ASN A 126 14.81 -0.19 8.14
N ASN A 127 16.08 -0.38 7.82
CA ASN A 127 16.59 0.13 6.57
C ASN A 127 17.29 -0.99 5.82
N ASP A 128 16.83 -2.22 5.95
CA ASP A 128 17.39 -3.36 5.28
C ASP A 128 17.36 -3.13 3.78
N THR A 129 18.50 -3.19 3.11
CA THR A 129 18.56 -2.85 1.70
C THR A 129 17.81 -3.83 0.84
N ALA A 130 17.73 -5.09 1.24
CA ALA A 130 16.99 -6.05 0.44
C ALA A 130 15.50 -5.73 0.45
N LEU A 131 14.97 -5.37 1.61
CA LEU A 131 13.56 -5.03 1.70
C LEU A 131 13.28 -3.72 0.98
N GLU A 132 14.21 -2.78 1.05
CA GLU A 132 14.04 -1.53 0.35
C GLU A 132 14.06 -1.75 -1.15
N LYS A 133 14.90 -2.68 -1.62
CA LYS A 133 14.97 -2.90 -3.02
C LYS A 133 13.70 -3.55 -3.49
N GLU A 134 13.13 -4.43 -2.73
CA GLU A 134 11.87 -5.05 -3.10
C GLU A 134 10.80 -3.97 -3.21
N ALA A 135 10.79 -3.04 -2.27
CA ALA A 135 9.78 -1.98 -2.30
C ALA A 135 9.98 -1.07 -3.50
N ASP A 136 11.23 -0.78 -3.84
CA ASP A 136 11.50 0.06 -5.00
C ASP A 136 11.00 -0.60 -6.27
N ASN A 137 11.04 -1.92 -6.32
CA ASN A 137 10.61 -2.63 -7.50
C ASN A 137 9.14 -3.07 -7.45
N GLY A 138 8.45 -2.75 -6.39
CA GLY A 138 7.06 -3.18 -6.24
C GLY A 138 6.92 -4.66 -6.08
N TYR A 139 7.96 -5.33 -5.57
CA TYR A 139 7.94 -6.78 -5.49
C TYR A 139 7.35 -7.25 -4.17
N ILE A 140 6.48 -8.23 -4.23
CA ILE A 140 5.85 -8.77 -3.04
C ILE A 140 6.19 -10.24 -2.98
N ARG A 141 6.77 -10.67 -1.87
CA ARG A 141 7.11 -12.07 -1.72
C ARG A 141 5.84 -12.87 -1.52
N THR A 142 5.79 -14.03 -2.07
CA THR A 142 4.61 -14.88 -1.92
C THR A 142 4.96 -16.25 -1.33
#